data_b9777b6aeac0b851456b445385cca744
#
_entry.id   b9777b6aeac0b851456b445385cca744
#
_cell.length_a   1.000
_cell.length_b   1.000
_cell.length_c   1.000
_cell.angle_alpha   90.00
_cell.angle_beta   90.00
_cell.angle_gamma   90.00
#
_symmetry.space_group_name_H-M   'P 1'
#
loop_
_entity.id
_entity.type
_entity.pdbx_description
1 polymer ?
#
loop_
_entity_poly.entity_id
_entity_poly.type
_entity_poly.pdbx_seq_one_letter_code
_entity_poly.pdbx_strand_id
1 'polypeptide(L)'
;AVAVAEHYVCERLQLSRTQLLIDSPVPLTAALRTQLEHDTAALLQQVPVQYVLGYETFGARRFAVSPDVLIPRPETFELVEWCADTCASQAAPHVLDVGTGSGCIAVSLALELPHAQVEAWDISPRALTVARHNAAQLGATVDFREVDVLKATDDEANRQRTFDLIVSNPPYIPAGEAPTMADNVVQHEPHTALFVPDHDPLLFYRALARLGTVRLHPGGA
;
A
#
# COMPACT_ATOMS: atom_id res chain seq x y z
N ALA A 1 -16.23 -4.62 16.66
CA ALA A 1 -15.39 -4.70 17.86
C ALA A 1 -14.82 -6.11 18.07
N VAL A 2 -15.66 -7.16 18.16
CA VAL A 2 -15.21 -8.54 18.48
C VAL A 2 -14.21 -9.07 17.45
N ALA A 3 -14.51 -8.99 16.15
CA ALA A 3 -13.63 -9.47 15.09
C ALA A 3 -12.23 -8.79 15.09
N VAL A 4 -12.19 -7.48 15.39
CA VAL A 4 -10.93 -6.75 15.52
C VAL A 4 -10.13 -7.24 16.73
N ALA A 5 -10.79 -7.48 17.87
CA ALA A 5 -10.14 -7.99 19.07
C ALA A 5 -9.61 -9.42 18.86
N GLU A 6 -10.41 -10.31 18.24
CA GLU A 6 -9.95 -11.68 17.90
C GLU A 6 -8.72 -11.62 16.96
N HIS A 7 -8.79 -10.84 15.90
CA HIS A 7 -7.67 -10.68 14.97
C HIS A 7 -6.42 -10.16 15.67
N TYR A 8 -6.56 -9.08 16.45
CA TYR A 8 -5.45 -8.50 17.20
C TYR A 8 -4.80 -9.52 18.16
N VAL A 9 -5.62 -10.24 18.95
CA VAL A 9 -5.11 -11.21 19.93
C VAL A 9 -4.41 -12.37 19.20
N CYS A 10 -5.00 -12.90 18.13
CA CYS A 10 -4.40 -13.96 17.35
C CYS A 10 -3.03 -13.55 16.80
N GLU A 11 -2.93 -12.37 16.18
CA GLU A 11 -1.68 -11.89 15.59
C GLU A 11 -0.64 -11.53 16.65
N ARG A 12 -1.04 -10.84 17.73
CA ARG A 12 -0.11 -10.40 18.78
C ARG A 12 0.44 -11.56 19.62
N LEU A 13 -0.38 -12.58 19.88
CA LEU A 13 -0.01 -13.75 20.66
C LEU A 13 0.43 -14.93 19.81
N GLN A 14 0.44 -14.79 18.48
CA GLN A 14 0.77 -15.86 17.52
C GLN A 14 -0.11 -17.12 17.74
N LEU A 15 -1.39 -16.90 17.98
CA LEU A 15 -2.39 -17.96 18.16
C LEU A 15 -3.23 -18.12 16.90
N SER A 16 -3.56 -19.35 16.56
CA SER A 16 -4.67 -19.61 15.65
C SER A 16 -6.01 -19.29 16.34
N ARG A 17 -7.04 -18.99 15.54
CA ARG A 17 -8.40 -18.79 16.08
C ARG A 17 -8.88 -20.00 16.90
N THR A 18 -8.53 -21.21 16.49
CA THR A 18 -8.86 -22.44 17.25
C THR A 18 -8.19 -22.44 18.62
N GLN A 19 -6.90 -22.08 18.69
CA GLN A 19 -6.18 -22.02 19.96
C GLN A 19 -6.77 -20.96 20.90
N LEU A 20 -7.23 -19.82 20.36
CA LEU A 20 -7.91 -18.81 21.15
C LEU A 20 -9.25 -19.34 21.73
N LEU A 21 -10.01 -20.10 20.94
CA LEU A 21 -11.32 -20.63 21.35
C LEU A 21 -11.23 -21.76 22.39
N ILE A 22 -10.13 -22.51 22.43
CA ILE A 22 -9.91 -23.60 23.40
C ILE A 22 -9.12 -23.14 24.64
N ASP A 23 -9.07 -21.85 24.89
CA ASP A 23 -8.33 -21.25 26.03
C ASP A 23 -6.88 -21.74 26.17
N SER A 24 -6.15 -21.81 25.06
CA SER A 24 -4.73 -22.20 25.09
C SER A 24 -3.94 -21.27 26.01
N PRO A 25 -3.20 -21.79 27.00
CA PRO A 25 -2.47 -20.95 27.93
C PRO A 25 -1.34 -20.19 27.23
N VAL A 26 -1.28 -18.88 27.45
CA VAL A 26 -0.21 -18.02 26.96
C VAL A 26 0.51 -17.40 28.15
N PRO A 27 1.84 -17.56 28.27
CA PRO A 27 2.58 -16.91 29.34
C PRO A 27 2.61 -15.40 29.17
N LEU A 28 1.95 -14.68 30.07
CA LEU A 28 1.93 -13.20 30.09
C LEU A 28 3.17 -12.68 30.82
N THR A 29 4.22 -12.35 30.04
CA THR A 29 5.37 -11.61 30.58
C THR A 29 4.97 -10.15 30.90
N ALA A 30 5.74 -9.48 31.76
CA ALA A 30 5.49 -8.07 32.07
C ALA A 30 5.54 -7.19 30.79
N ALA A 31 6.50 -7.44 29.90
CA ALA A 31 6.63 -6.72 28.63
C ALA A 31 5.40 -6.94 27.73
N LEU A 32 4.92 -8.19 27.59
CA LEU A 32 3.74 -8.49 26.82
C LEU A 32 2.48 -7.81 27.41
N ARG A 33 2.34 -7.81 28.72
CA ARG A 33 1.24 -7.12 29.40
C ARG A 33 1.24 -5.61 29.07
N THR A 34 2.39 -4.94 29.24
CA THR A 34 2.52 -3.51 28.91
C THR A 34 2.19 -3.23 27.45
N GLN A 35 2.64 -4.11 26.53
CA GLN A 35 2.31 -3.99 25.10
C GLN A 35 0.81 -4.12 24.87
N LEU A 36 0.15 -5.13 25.47
CA LEU A 36 -1.29 -5.32 25.33
C LEU A 36 -2.10 -4.14 25.89
N GLU A 37 -1.68 -3.54 27.02
CA GLU A 37 -2.30 -2.36 27.61
C GLU A 37 -2.18 -1.16 26.67
N HIS A 38 -0.99 -0.89 26.12
CA HIS A 38 -0.74 0.18 25.17
C HIS A 38 -1.58 0.00 23.89
N ASP A 39 -1.53 -1.20 23.28
CA ASP A 39 -2.24 -1.50 22.04
C ASP A 39 -3.76 -1.42 22.23
N THR A 40 -4.26 -1.89 23.38
CA THR A 40 -5.69 -1.77 23.72
C THR A 40 -6.13 -0.31 23.82
N ALA A 41 -5.30 0.55 24.43
CA ALA A 41 -5.60 1.98 24.50
C ALA A 41 -5.69 2.62 23.10
N ALA A 42 -4.80 2.24 22.18
CA ALA A 42 -4.85 2.72 20.78
C ALA A 42 -6.10 2.21 20.05
N LEU A 43 -6.43 0.93 20.20
CA LEU A 43 -7.63 0.34 19.59
C LEU A 43 -8.93 0.98 20.10
N LEU A 44 -8.99 1.35 21.38
CA LEU A 44 -10.12 2.09 21.97
C LEU A 44 -10.26 3.51 21.40
N GLN A 45 -9.16 4.09 20.91
CA GLN A 45 -9.16 5.35 20.15
C GLN A 45 -9.38 5.14 18.65
N GLN A 46 -9.85 3.96 18.27
CA GLN A 46 -10.14 3.59 16.88
C GLN A 46 -8.94 3.61 15.93
N VAL A 47 -7.70 3.57 16.44
CA VAL A 47 -6.53 3.34 15.60
C VAL A 47 -6.70 2.03 14.85
N PRO A 48 -6.51 1.98 13.52
CA PRO A 48 -6.59 0.74 12.75
C PRO A 48 -5.69 -0.35 13.35
N VAL A 49 -6.23 -1.56 13.44
CA VAL A 49 -5.48 -2.70 14.03
C VAL A 49 -4.17 -2.98 13.30
N GLN A 50 -4.11 -2.71 12.01
CA GLN A 50 -2.91 -2.83 11.19
C GLN A 50 -1.81 -1.87 11.64
N TYR A 51 -2.15 -0.64 11.99
CA TYR A 51 -1.17 0.32 12.52
C TYR A 51 -0.71 -0.07 13.93
N VAL A 52 -1.61 -0.63 14.74
CA VAL A 52 -1.27 -1.15 16.07
C VAL A 52 -0.36 -2.36 15.96
N LEU A 53 -0.61 -3.27 15.01
CA LEU A 53 0.24 -4.43 14.73
C LEU A 53 1.55 -4.04 14.02
N GLY A 54 1.53 -2.96 13.25
CA GLY A 54 2.64 -2.47 12.45
C GLY A 54 2.73 -3.08 11.04
N TYR A 55 1.78 -3.91 10.64
CA TYR A 55 1.76 -4.53 9.30
C TYR A 55 0.34 -4.88 8.84
N GLU A 56 0.22 -5.11 7.53
CA GLU A 56 -0.94 -5.72 6.88
C GLU A 56 -0.48 -6.85 5.96
N THR A 57 -1.33 -7.87 5.83
CA THR A 57 -1.10 -8.97 4.88
C THR A 57 -1.67 -8.60 3.51
N PHE A 58 -0.82 -8.65 2.49
CA PHE A 58 -1.20 -8.36 1.10
C PHE A 58 -0.73 -9.52 0.20
N GLY A 59 -1.68 -10.24 -0.38
CA GLY A 59 -1.42 -11.55 -0.97
C GLY A 59 -0.87 -12.52 0.09
N ALA A 60 0.27 -13.12 -0.19
CA ALA A 60 0.95 -14.04 0.74
C ALA A 60 2.03 -13.35 1.60
N ARG A 61 2.14 -12.01 1.59
CA ARG A 61 3.26 -11.29 2.18
C ARG A 61 2.78 -10.28 3.24
N ARG A 62 3.61 -10.04 4.25
CA ARG A 62 3.39 -9.01 5.25
C ARG A 62 4.12 -7.74 4.84
N PHE A 63 3.38 -6.64 4.78
CA PHE A 63 3.91 -5.30 4.52
C PHE A 63 3.81 -4.46 5.78
N ALA A 64 4.92 -3.87 6.20
CA ALA A 64 4.91 -2.87 7.27
C ALA A 64 4.03 -1.69 6.85
N VAL A 65 3.23 -1.20 7.80
CA VAL A 65 2.39 -0.02 7.63
C VAL A 65 2.51 0.92 8.82
N SER A 66 2.30 2.19 8.55
CA SER A 66 2.25 3.27 9.55
C SER A 66 1.23 4.32 9.08
N PRO A 67 0.88 5.31 9.91
CA PRO A 67 0.01 6.42 9.50
C PRO A 67 0.52 7.24 8.30
N ASP A 68 1.73 6.96 7.81
CA ASP A 68 2.31 7.60 6.63
C ASP A 68 1.87 6.97 5.30
N VAL A 69 1.20 5.79 5.32
CA VAL A 69 0.78 5.05 4.12
C VAL A 69 -0.64 4.53 4.26
N LEU A 70 -1.35 4.43 3.14
CA LEU A 70 -2.62 3.72 3.08
C LEU A 70 -2.41 2.25 3.46
N ILE A 71 -3.29 1.70 4.29
CA ILE A 71 -3.30 0.27 4.59
C ILE A 71 -3.63 -0.49 3.29
N PRO A 72 -2.79 -1.42 2.83
CA PRO A 72 -3.08 -2.21 1.64
C PRO A 72 -4.45 -2.88 1.71
N ARG A 73 -5.25 -2.76 0.64
CA ARG A 73 -6.56 -3.39 0.55
C ARG A 73 -6.45 -4.73 -0.17
N PRO A 74 -7.11 -5.79 0.32
CA PRO A 74 -7.03 -7.11 -0.30
C PRO A 74 -7.39 -7.10 -1.79
N GLU A 75 -8.39 -6.31 -2.18
CA GLU A 75 -8.87 -6.17 -3.55
C GLU A 75 -7.79 -5.61 -4.49
N THR A 76 -6.87 -4.81 -3.96
CA THR A 76 -5.74 -4.28 -4.75
C THR A 76 -4.77 -5.37 -5.19
N PHE A 77 -4.80 -6.56 -4.57
CA PHE A 77 -3.96 -7.67 -5.00
C PHE A 77 -4.39 -8.25 -6.35
N GLU A 78 -5.68 -8.20 -6.70
CA GLU A 78 -6.18 -8.57 -8.02
C GLU A 78 -5.53 -7.71 -9.13
N LEU A 79 -5.24 -6.43 -8.82
CA LEU A 79 -4.51 -5.56 -9.74
C LEU A 79 -3.07 -6.03 -9.96
N VAL A 80 -2.41 -6.54 -8.91
CA VAL A 80 -1.05 -7.12 -9.04
C VAL A 80 -1.08 -8.36 -9.93
N GLU A 81 -2.05 -9.27 -9.74
CA GLU A 81 -2.22 -10.47 -10.56
C GLU A 81 -2.46 -10.11 -12.02
N TRP A 82 -3.35 -9.16 -12.29
CA TRP A 82 -3.63 -8.70 -13.65
C TRP A 82 -2.41 -8.07 -14.32
N CYS A 83 -1.64 -7.25 -13.60
CA CYS A 83 -0.41 -6.66 -14.09
C CYS A 83 0.65 -7.73 -14.41
N ALA A 84 0.80 -8.72 -13.53
CA ALA A 84 1.73 -9.83 -13.72
C ALA A 84 1.37 -10.66 -14.97
N ASP A 85 0.09 -10.97 -15.16
CA ASP A 85 -0.40 -11.67 -16.34
C ASP A 85 -0.17 -10.87 -17.62
N THR A 86 -0.41 -9.56 -17.59
CA THR A 86 -0.18 -8.65 -18.72
C THR A 86 1.29 -8.65 -19.17
N CYS A 87 2.22 -8.74 -18.22
CA CYS A 87 3.66 -8.73 -18.47
C CYS A 87 4.26 -10.12 -18.67
N ALA A 88 3.52 -11.21 -18.47
CA ALA A 88 4.04 -12.58 -18.42
C ALA A 88 4.81 -13.01 -19.68
N SER A 89 4.47 -12.47 -20.86
CA SER A 89 5.15 -12.78 -22.12
C SER A 89 6.38 -11.92 -22.41
N GLN A 90 6.66 -10.92 -21.60
CA GLN A 90 7.75 -9.97 -21.81
C GLN A 90 9.02 -10.45 -21.09
N ALA A 91 10.16 -10.37 -21.77
CA ALA A 91 11.42 -10.89 -21.22
C ALA A 91 11.96 -10.05 -20.03
N ALA A 92 11.78 -8.75 -20.07
CA ALA A 92 12.23 -7.81 -19.04
C ALA A 92 11.34 -6.55 -19.06
N PRO A 93 10.08 -6.62 -18.59
CA PRO A 93 9.17 -5.50 -18.64
C PRO A 93 9.64 -4.36 -17.71
N HIS A 94 9.46 -3.13 -18.19
CA HIS A 94 9.68 -1.93 -17.40
C HIS A 94 8.34 -1.47 -16.83
N VAL A 95 8.17 -1.58 -15.52
CA VAL A 95 6.92 -1.37 -14.80
C VAL A 95 7.02 -0.13 -13.90
N LEU A 96 6.00 0.71 -13.93
CA LEU A 96 5.86 1.88 -13.05
C LEU A 96 4.63 1.73 -12.15
N ASP A 97 4.84 1.82 -10.83
CA ASP A 97 3.77 1.98 -9.84
C ASP A 97 3.70 3.44 -9.38
N VAL A 98 2.56 4.10 -9.60
CA VAL A 98 2.34 5.51 -9.25
C VAL A 98 1.47 5.64 -8.02
N GLY A 99 1.94 6.39 -7.02
CA GLY A 99 1.30 6.48 -5.71
C GLY A 99 1.53 5.20 -4.90
N THR A 100 2.78 4.76 -4.84
CA THR A 100 3.14 3.42 -4.33
C THR A 100 2.80 3.18 -2.86
N GLY A 101 2.67 4.24 -2.04
CA GLY A 101 2.32 4.16 -0.63
C GLY A 101 3.28 3.25 0.16
N SER A 102 2.77 2.13 0.67
CA SER A 102 3.58 1.11 1.36
C SER A 102 4.49 0.31 0.43
N GLY A 103 4.40 0.49 -0.87
CA GLY A 103 5.11 -0.30 -1.88
C GLY A 103 4.44 -1.64 -2.20
N CYS A 104 3.23 -1.90 -1.72
CA CYS A 104 2.62 -3.22 -1.82
C CYS A 104 2.43 -3.69 -3.26
N ILE A 105 2.08 -2.81 -4.21
CA ILE A 105 1.98 -3.15 -5.63
C ILE A 105 3.38 -3.35 -6.23
N ALA A 106 4.26 -2.34 -6.14
CA ALA A 106 5.59 -2.37 -6.75
C ALA A 106 6.45 -3.55 -6.27
N VAL A 107 6.49 -3.77 -4.94
CA VAL A 107 7.26 -4.85 -4.31
C VAL A 107 6.69 -6.21 -4.72
N SER A 108 5.36 -6.36 -4.75
CA SER A 108 4.74 -7.61 -5.21
C SER A 108 5.06 -7.89 -6.66
N LEU A 109 4.95 -6.89 -7.56
CA LEU A 109 5.30 -7.04 -8.97
C LEU A 109 6.78 -7.40 -9.17
N ALA A 110 7.70 -6.79 -8.41
CA ALA A 110 9.12 -7.13 -8.49
C ALA A 110 9.41 -8.58 -8.07
N LEU A 111 8.58 -9.15 -7.18
CA LEU A 111 8.73 -10.54 -6.72
C LEU A 111 8.03 -11.54 -7.67
N GLU A 112 6.89 -11.17 -8.27
CA GLU A 112 6.17 -12.01 -9.24
C GLU A 112 6.85 -12.00 -10.62
N LEU A 113 7.54 -10.92 -10.98
CA LEU A 113 8.21 -10.71 -12.25
C LEU A 113 9.73 -10.52 -12.03
N PRO A 114 10.50 -11.58 -11.76
CA PRO A 114 11.90 -11.46 -11.33
C PRO A 114 12.83 -10.82 -12.36
N HIS A 115 12.40 -10.68 -13.61
CA HIS A 115 13.15 -10.02 -14.68
C HIS A 115 12.66 -8.59 -14.97
N ALA A 116 11.59 -8.15 -14.31
CA ALA A 116 11.07 -6.81 -14.49
C ALA A 116 12.00 -5.75 -13.87
N GLN A 117 12.04 -4.59 -14.51
CA GLN A 117 12.58 -3.38 -13.92
C GLN A 117 11.41 -2.59 -13.32
N VAL A 118 11.28 -2.62 -12.00
CA VAL A 118 10.17 -1.96 -11.32
C VAL A 118 10.62 -0.62 -10.75
N GLU A 119 9.94 0.43 -11.17
CA GLU A 119 10.06 1.78 -10.63
C GLU A 119 8.79 2.13 -9.86
N ALA A 120 8.90 2.86 -8.75
CA ALA A 120 7.77 3.23 -7.92
C ALA A 120 7.86 4.70 -7.51
N TRP A 121 6.78 5.44 -7.75
CA TRP A 121 6.70 6.87 -7.47
C TRP A 121 5.72 7.16 -6.34
N ASP A 122 6.09 8.09 -5.49
CA ASP A 122 5.19 8.69 -4.50
C ASP A 122 5.62 10.15 -4.25
N ILE A 123 4.65 10.99 -3.93
CA ILE A 123 4.92 12.39 -3.54
C ILE A 123 5.41 12.48 -2.09
N SER A 124 5.13 11.47 -1.27
CA SER A 124 5.44 11.43 0.16
C SER A 124 6.79 10.76 0.43
N PRO A 125 7.82 11.48 0.88
CA PRO A 125 9.09 10.86 1.28
C PRO A 125 8.94 9.90 2.47
N ARG A 126 7.91 10.08 3.30
CA ARG A 126 7.59 9.18 4.41
C ARG A 126 7.03 7.86 3.90
N ALA A 127 6.10 7.91 2.94
CA ALA A 127 5.60 6.70 2.26
C ALA A 127 6.74 5.94 1.60
N LEU A 128 7.62 6.62 0.88
CA LEU A 128 8.80 6.01 0.26
C LEU A 128 9.76 5.38 1.28
N THR A 129 9.83 5.89 2.51
CA THR A 129 10.61 5.26 3.58
C THR A 129 10.02 3.91 3.97
N VAL A 130 8.70 3.83 4.12
CA VAL A 130 7.98 2.57 4.39
C VAL A 130 8.14 1.59 3.23
N ALA A 131 7.97 2.06 1.99
CA ALA A 131 8.09 1.23 0.80
C ALA A 131 9.49 0.64 0.63
N ARG A 132 10.55 1.42 0.84
CA ARG A 132 11.94 0.94 0.83
C ARG A 132 12.20 -0.10 1.93
N HIS A 133 11.65 0.12 3.13
CA HIS A 133 11.73 -0.85 4.21
C HIS A 133 11.08 -2.18 3.81
N ASN A 134 9.88 -2.14 3.24
CA ASN A 134 9.16 -3.33 2.78
C ASN A 134 9.92 -4.07 1.67
N ALA A 135 10.45 -3.33 0.68
CA ALA A 135 11.27 -3.92 -0.37
C ALA A 135 12.51 -4.64 0.20
N ALA A 136 13.22 -3.99 1.12
CA ALA A 136 14.39 -4.57 1.77
C ALA A 136 14.05 -5.82 2.60
N GLN A 137 12.96 -5.78 3.38
CA GLN A 137 12.51 -6.92 4.17
C GLN A 137 12.08 -8.13 3.33
N LEU A 138 11.44 -7.88 2.19
CA LEU A 138 10.94 -8.92 1.30
C LEU A 138 11.95 -9.34 0.22
N GLY A 139 13.11 -8.69 0.15
CA GLY A 139 14.16 -9.01 -0.82
C GLY A 139 13.82 -8.58 -2.26
N ALA A 140 12.96 -7.57 -2.43
CA ALA A 140 12.59 -7.03 -3.73
C ALA A 140 13.52 -5.88 -4.15
N THR A 141 13.79 -5.78 -5.45
CA THR A 141 14.53 -4.66 -6.04
C THR A 141 13.56 -3.73 -6.75
N VAL A 142 13.41 -2.50 -6.25
CA VAL A 142 12.52 -1.46 -6.79
C VAL A 142 13.26 -0.12 -6.76
N ASP A 143 13.16 0.67 -7.84
CA ASP A 143 13.69 2.04 -7.91
C ASP A 143 12.63 3.03 -7.39
N PHE A 144 12.77 3.48 -6.14
CA PHE A 144 11.82 4.38 -5.49
C PHE A 144 12.20 5.85 -5.71
N ARG A 145 11.25 6.64 -6.23
CA ARG A 145 11.44 8.07 -6.52
C ARG A 145 10.36 8.94 -5.91
N GLU A 146 10.77 10.11 -5.43
CA GLU A 146 9.86 11.17 -5.02
C GLU A 146 9.41 11.94 -6.25
N VAL A 147 8.17 11.74 -6.68
CA VAL A 147 7.59 12.35 -7.88
C VAL A 147 6.15 12.74 -7.64
N ASP A 148 5.83 14.00 -7.96
CA ASP A 148 4.45 14.47 -8.07
C ASP A 148 3.90 14.12 -9.45
N VAL A 149 3.04 13.11 -9.53
CA VAL A 149 2.45 12.65 -10.80
C VAL A 149 1.67 13.75 -11.52
N LEU A 150 1.11 14.71 -10.78
CA LEU A 150 0.37 15.85 -11.38
C LEU A 150 1.28 16.78 -12.18
N LYS A 151 2.60 16.72 -11.95
CA LYS A 151 3.64 17.50 -12.65
C LYS A 151 4.58 16.66 -13.50
N ALA A 152 4.49 15.33 -13.41
CA ALA A 152 5.49 14.40 -13.97
C ALA A 152 5.63 14.47 -15.50
N THR A 153 4.59 14.88 -16.23
CA THR A 153 4.64 15.08 -17.70
C THR A 153 5.51 16.25 -18.11
N ASP A 154 5.65 17.25 -17.25
CA ASP A 154 6.38 18.49 -17.52
C ASP A 154 7.83 18.41 -17.01
N ASP A 155 8.15 17.43 -16.19
CA ASP A 155 9.48 17.25 -15.62
C ASP A 155 10.45 16.64 -16.65
N GLU A 156 11.46 17.43 -17.01
CA GLU A 156 12.48 17.05 -18.00
C GLU A 156 13.34 15.87 -17.55
N ALA A 157 13.59 15.71 -16.24
CA ALA A 157 14.34 14.58 -15.69
C ALA A 157 13.61 13.24 -15.87
N ASN A 158 12.29 13.28 -15.96
CA ASN A 158 11.47 12.09 -16.19
C ASN A 158 11.16 11.86 -17.68
N ARG A 159 11.44 12.80 -18.58
CA ARG A 159 11.05 12.73 -20.02
C ARG A 159 11.61 11.55 -20.80
N GLN A 160 12.74 10.98 -20.39
CA GLN A 160 13.42 9.90 -21.11
C GLN A 160 12.99 8.49 -20.65
N ARG A 161 12.11 8.41 -19.63
CA ARG A 161 11.68 7.13 -19.07
C ARG A 161 10.41 6.67 -19.77
N THR A 162 10.45 5.45 -20.23
CA THR A 162 9.31 4.79 -20.86
C THR A 162 9.06 3.43 -20.21
N PHE A 163 7.80 2.99 -20.22
CA PHE A 163 7.33 1.82 -19.49
C PHE A 163 6.50 0.91 -20.40
N ASP A 164 6.52 -0.37 -20.09
CA ASP A 164 5.65 -1.36 -20.71
C ASP A 164 4.31 -1.45 -19.96
N LEU A 165 4.33 -1.12 -18.66
CA LEU A 165 3.15 -1.08 -17.80
C LEU A 165 3.22 0.12 -16.85
N ILE A 166 2.10 0.83 -16.71
CA ILE A 166 1.89 1.84 -15.65
C ILE A 166 0.69 1.41 -14.83
N VAL A 167 0.91 1.19 -13.53
CA VAL A 167 -0.12 0.79 -12.58
C VAL A 167 -0.27 1.85 -11.50
N SER A 168 -1.48 2.01 -10.98
CA SER A 168 -1.74 2.92 -9.86
C SER A 168 -3.04 2.53 -9.14
N ASN A 169 -3.04 2.67 -7.82
CA ASN A 169 -4.24 2.79 -7.01
C ASN A 169 -4.27 4.20 -6.41
N PRO A 170 -4.66 5.22 -7.20
CA PRO A 170 -4.54 6.61 -6.80
C PRO A 170 -5.68 7.03 -5.86
N PRO A 171 -5.57 8.18 -5.17
CA PRO A 171 -6.71 8.79 -4.49
C PRO A 171 -7.86 9.08 -5.46
N TYR A 172 -9.09 8.77 -5.02
CA TYR A 172 -10.30 8.93 -5.87
C TYR A 172 -11.55 9.35 -5.11
N ILE A 173 -11.49 9.49 -3.77
CA ILE A 173 -12.65 9.81 -2.94
C ILE A 173 -12.81 11.33 -2.89
N PRO A 174 -13.94 11.91 -3.34
CA PRO A 174 -14.23 13.33 -3.14
C PRO A 174 -14.17 13.70 -1.65
N ALA A 175 -13.54 14.83 -1.31
CA ALA A 175 -13.36 15.25 0.07
C ALA A 175 -14.69 15.40 0.84
N GLY A 176 -15.76 15.77 0.15
CA GLY A 176 -17.12 15.86 0.70
C GLY A 176 -17.73 14.53 1.14
N GLU A 177 -17.18 13.40 0.70
CA GLU A 177 -17.66 12.07 1.11
C GLU A 177 -17.07 11.60 2.46
N ALA A 178 -16.04 12.29 2.98
CA ALA A 178 -15.39 11.94 4.25
C ALA A 178 -16.38 11.67 5.41
N PRO A 179 -17.47 12.44 5.59
CA PRO A 179 -18.45 12.19 6.67
C PRO A 179 -19.21 10.87 6.56
N THR A 180 -19.18 10.21 5.40
CA THR A 180 -19.86 8.92 5.17
C THR A 180 -18.95 7.72 5.37
N MET A 181 -17.66 7.95 5.53
CA MET A 181 -16.65 6.93 5.72
C MET A 181 -16.52 6.52 7.19
N ALA A 182 -15.89 5.39 7.42
CA ALA A 182 -15.61 4.93 8.77
C ALA A 182 -14.59 5.85 9.46
N ASP A 183 -14.86 6.20 10.73
CA ASP A 183 -14.05 7.13 11.51
C ASP A 183 -12.58 6.72 11.59
N ASN A 184 -12.30 5.44 11.75
CA ASN A 184 -10.93 4.91 11.82
C ASN A 184 -10.12 5.15 10.55
N VAL A 185 -10.76 5.21 9.37
CA VAL A 185 -10.10 5.54 8.10
C VAL A 185 -9.82 7.03 8.04
N VAL A 186 -10.86 7.84 8.25
CA VAL A 186 -10.76 9.31 8.11
C VAL A 186 -9.82 9.93 9.14
N GLN A 187 -9.76 9.37 10.36
CA GLN A 187 -8.95 9.96 11.44
C GLN A 187 -7.50 9.50 11.43
N HIS A 188 -7.18 8.37 10.84
CA HIS A 188 -5.87 7.75 11.01
C HIS A 188 -5.12 7.49 9.70
N GLU A 189 -5.80 7.28 8.57
CA GLU A 189 -5.11 7.05 7.30
C GLU A 189 -4.78 8.40 6.61
N PRO A 190 -3.70 8.47 5.81
CA PRO A 190 -3.26 9.73 5.23
C PRO A 190 -4.27 10.26 4.21
N HIS A 191 -4.78 11.46 4.43
CA HIS A 191 -5.77 12.11 3.57
C HIS A 191 -5.29 12.27 2.13
N THR A 192 -3.99 12.45 1.93
CA THR A 192 -3.36 12.55 0.60
C THR A 192 -3.44 11.25 -0.20
N ALA A 193 -3.66 10.11 0.46
CA ALA A 193 -3.84 8.82 -0.19
C ALA A 193 -5.32 8.47 -0.42
N LEU A 194 -6.26 9.25 0.13
CA LEU A 194 -7.69 8.98 0.06
C LEU A 194 -8.42 9.97 -0.83
N PHE A 195 -8.18 11.28 -0.62
CA PHE A 195 -9.09 12.32 -1.08
C PHE A 195 -8.61 13.09 -2.30
N VAL A 196 -9.60 13.45 -3.11
CA VAL A 196 -9.47 14.40 -4.22
C VAL A 196 -10.41 15.58 -3.99
N PRO A 197 -10.17 16.75 -4.66
CA PRO A 197 -11.11 17.87 -4.62
C PRO A 197 -12.48 17.48 -5.16
N ASP A 198 -13.56 17.92 -4.51
CA ASP A 198 -14.95 17.62 -4.90
C ASP A 198 -15.27 18.02 -6.34
N HIS A 199 -14.69 19.13 -6.81
CA HIS A 199 -14.89 19.62 -8.16
C HIS A 199 -14.10 18.86 -9.22
N ASP A 200 -13.19 17.96 -8.81
CA ASP A 200 -12.31 17.21 -9.70
C ASP A 200 -12.02 15.76 -9.23
N PRO A 201 -13.01 14.88 -9.19
CA PRO A 201 -12.84 13.49 -8.74
C PRO A 201 -11.95 12.65 -9.65
N LEU A 202 -11.71 13.09 -10.88
CA LEU A 202 -10.87 12.38 -11.86
C LEU A 202 -9.45 12.97 -11.99
N LEU A 203 -9.02 13.81 -11.04
CA LEU A 203 -7.73 14.50 -11.05
C LEU A 203 -6.56 13.56 -11.38
N PHE A 204 -6.39 12.51 -10.59
CA PHE A 204 -5.29 11.56 -10.78
C PHE A 204 -5.46 10.68 -12.02
N TYR A 205 -6.69 10.25 -12.34
CA TYR A 205 -6.94 9.47 -13.56
C TYR A 205 -6.56 10.21 -14.82
N ARG A 206 -6.84 11.53 -14.87
CA ARG A 206 -6.40 12.37 -16.01
C ARG A 206 -4.89 12.55 -16.05
N ALA A 207 -4.23 12.68 -14.90
CA ALA A 207 -2.78 12.77 -14.83
C ALA A 207 -2.14 11.46 -15.31
N LEU A 208 -2.64 10.31 -14.85
CA LEU A 208 -2.20 8.99 -15.28
C LEU A 208 -2.43 8.76 -16.78
N ALA A 209 -3.60 9.13 -17.31
CA ALA A 209 -3.87 9.03 -18.74
C ALA A 209 -2.88 9.88 -19.57
N ARG A 210 -2.58 11.10 -19.15
CA ARG A 210 -1.55 11.95 -19.80
C ARG A 210 -0.17 11.31 -19.69
N LEU A 211 0.20 10.80 -18.52
CA LEU A 211 1.45 10.10 -18.33
C LEU A 211 1.57 8.91 -19.29
N GLY A 212 0.52 8.09 -19.40
CA GLY A 212 0.47 6.96 -20.32
C GLY A 212 0.68 7.36 -21.78
N THR A 213 0.06 8.44 -22.25
CA THR A 213 0.22 8.90 -23.65
C THR A 213 1.66 9.29 -24.02
N VAL A 214 2.50 9.64 -23.04
CA VAL A 214 3.87 10.12 -23.29
C VAL A 214 4.95 9.18 -22.78
N ARG A 215 4.57 8.17 -21.97
CA ARG A 215 5.53 7.28 -21.30
C ARG A 215 5.33 5.79 -21.56
N LEU A 216 4.19 5.37 -22.06
CA LEU A 216 4.02 3.99 -22.48
C LEU A 216 4.71 3.73 -23.80
N HIS A 217 5.37 2.57 -23.89
CA HIS A 217 5.82 2.02 -25.15
C HIS A 217 4.62 1.71 -26.05
N PRO A 218 4.78 1.70 -27.38
CA PRO A 218 3.73 1.19 -28.26
C PRO A 218 3.32 -0.25 -27.87
N GLY A 219 2.05 -0.43 -27.54
CA GLY A 219 1.51 -1.72 -27.04
C GLY A 219 1.62 -1.92 -25.52
N GLY A 220 2.12 -0.94 -24.78
CA GLY A 220 2.11 -0.93 -23.31
C GLY A 220 0.70 -0.67 -22.75
N ALA A 221 0.51 -0.99 -21.47
CA ALA A 221 -0.75 -0.90 -20.73
C ALA A 221 -0.65 -0.07 -19.45
#